data_cfcc6dcd50329a09552b8466cdf6372b
#
_entry.id   cfcc6dcd50329a09552b8466cdf6372b
#
_cell.length_a   1.000
_cell.length_b   1.000
_cell.length_c   1.000
_cell.angle_alpha   90.00
_cell.angle_beta   90.00
_cell.angle_gamma   90.00
#
_symmetry.space_group_name_H-M   'P 1'
#
loop_
_entity.id
_entity.type
_entity.pdbx_description
1 polymer ?
#
loop_
_entity_poly.entity_id
_entity_poly.type
_entity_poly.pdbx_seq_one_letter_code
_entity_poly.pdbx_strand_id
1 'polypeptide(L)'
;KETYYLKINLEAAKEVARQLRIRNYSGMIMVDFINMEDKENNKILLSALDEYLRKDTTKTRLVDMTALGIVEITRKKERKPLSEWLL
;
A
#
# COMPACT_ATOMS: atom_id res chain seq x y z
N LYS A 1 -19.75 -7.64 11.70
CA LYS A 1 -18.48 -7.36 12.38
C LYS A 1 -17.33 -7.31 11.40
N GLU A 2 -17.20 -8.30 10.54
CA GLU A 2 -16.15 -8.29 9.52
C GLU A 2 -16.40 -7.21 8.46
N THR A 3 -17.65 -6.87 8.19
CA THR A 3 -17.99 -5.74 7.32
C THR A 3 -17.38 -4.45 7.86
N TYR A 4 -17.38 -4.30 9.16
CA TYR A 4 -16.77 -3.14 9.81
C TYR A 4 -15.24 -3.16 9.65
N TYR A 5 -14.61 -4.34 9.78
CA TYR A 5 -13.17 -4.48 9.57
C TYR A 5 -12.78 -4.14 8.14
N LEU A 6 -13.58 -4.59 7.18
CA LEU A 6 -13.33 -4.26 5.77
C LEU A 6 -13.37 -2.75 5.55
N LYS A 7 -14.35 -2.08 6.13
CA LYS A 7 -14.47 -0.63 6.01
C LYS A 7 -13.23 0.07 6.56
N ILE A 8 -12.78 -0.32 7.76
CA ILE A 8 -11.58 0.25 8.37
C ILE A 8 -10.36 -0.02 7.50
N ASN A 9 -10.21 -1.24 7.01
CA ASN A 9 -9.07 -1.61 6.17
C ASN A 9 -9.06 -0.83 4.86
N LEU A 10 -10.22 -0.59 4.26
CA LEU A 10 -10.31 0.18 3.02
C LEU A 10 -9.88 1.63 3.25
N GLU A 11 -10.30 2.23 4.35
CA GLU A 11 -9.88 3.58 4.71
C GLU A 11 -8.37 3.64 4.97
N ALA A 12 -7.85 2.63 5.68
CA ALA A 12 -6.43 2.52 5.94
C ALA A 12 -5.63 2.36 4.66
N ALA A 13 -6.12 1.56 3.71
CA ALA A 13 -5.44 1.33 2.43
C ALA A 13 -5.27 2.65 1.66
N LYS A 14 -6.31 3.46 1.65
CA LYS A 14 -6.27 4.77 1.00
C LYS A 14 -5.24 5.67 1.65
N GLU A 15 -5.20 5.68 2.97
CA GLU A 15 -4.25 6.52 3.72
C GLU A 15 -2.82 6.02 3.57
N VAL A 16 -2.61 4.71 3.56
CA VAL A 16 -1.28 4.12 3.33
C VAL A 16 -0.73 4.60 1.99
N ALA A 17 -1.51 4.45 0.92
CA ALA A 17 -1.07 4.88 -0.40
C ALA A 17 -0.71 6.37 -0.43
N ARG A 18 -1.52 7.18 0.25
CA ARG A 18 -1.27 8.62 0.36
C ARG A 18 0.04 8.91 1.10
N GLN A 19 0.25 8.24 2.23
CA GLN A 19 1.45 8.44 3.06
C GLN A 19 2.72 8.02 2.33
N LEU A 20 2.67 6.95 1.55
CA LEU A 20 3.84 6.52 0.78
C LEU A 20 4.30 7.62 -0.18
N ARG A 21 3.34 8.30 -0.82
CA ARG A 21 3.66 9.39 -1.74
C ARG A 21 4.17 10.62 -0.99
N ILE A 22 3.44 11.05 0.03
CA ILE A 22 3.77 12.28 0.76
C ILE A 22 5.13 12.18 1.42
N ARG A 23 5.42 11.05 2.05
CA ARG A 23 6.68 10.84 2.75
C ARG A 23 7.77 10.26 1.85
N ASN A 24 7.42 9.91 0.63
CA ASN A 24 8.34 9.34 -0.34
C ASN A 24 9.08 8.11 0.21
N TYR A 25 8.35 7.24 0.90
CA TYR A 25 8.92 5.98 1.39
C TYR A 25 9.31 5.10 0.21
N SER A 26 10.44 4.42 0.32
CA SER A 26 10.93 3.52 -0.73
C SER A 26 11.39 2.19 -0.13
N GLY A 27 11.53 1.20 -1.00
CA GLY A 27 11.93 -0.13 -0.59
C GLY A 27 10.74 -1.00 -0.25
N MET A 28 10.92 -1.90 0.70
CA MET A 28 9.87 -2.81 1.13
C MET A 28 9.08 -2.20 2.28
N ILE A 29 7.78 -2.15 2.11
CA ILE A 29 6.86 -1.62 3.11
C ILE A 29 5.91 -2.74 3.52
N MET A 30 5.75 -2.93 4.82
CA MET A 30 4.83 -3.92 5.37
C MET A 30 3.67 -3.19 6.03
N VAL A 31 2.45 -3.59 5.70
CA VAL A 31 1.24 -3.00 6.27
C VAL A 31 0.44 -4.08 6.97
N ASP A 32 0.14 -3.87 8.23
CA ASP A 32 -0.61 -4.83 9.03
C ASP A 32 -2.08 -4.37 9.09
N PHE A 33 -2.92 -4.97 8.25
CA PHE A 33 -4.36 -4.72 8.26
C PHE A 33 -5.05 -5.57 9.31
N ILE A 34 -6.29 -5.21 9.67
CA ILE A 34 -7.10 -6.06 10.53
C ILE A 34 -7.33 -7.38 9.79
N ASN A 35 -7.02 -8.48 10.43
CA ASN A 35 -7.17 -9.81 9.82
C ASN A 35 -8.64 -10.11 9.55
N MET A 36 -8.94 -10.53 8.33
CA MET A 36 -10.30 -10.91 7.91
C MET A 36 -10.28 -12.35 7.41
N GLU A 37 -11.25 -13.13 7.86
CA GLU A 37 -11.35 -14.53 7.47
C GLU A 37 -11.99 -14.73 6.09
N ASP A 38 -12.89 -13.84 5.71
CA ASP A 38 -13.58 -13.93 4.42
C ASP A 38 -12.62 -13.59 3.29
N LYS A 39 -12.36 -14.57 2.44
CA LYS A 39 -11.44 -14.39 1.31
C LYS A 39 -11.93 -13.33 0.33
N GLU A 40 -13.25 -13.18 0.20
CA GLU A 40 -13.81 -12.18 -0.68
C GLU A 40 -13.49 -10.77 -0.17
N ASN A 41 -13.58 -10.56 1.14
CA ASN A 41 -13.23 -9.29 1.74
C ASN A 41 -11.74 -8.97 1.54
N ASN A 42 -10.89 -9.98 1.64
CA ASN A 42 -9.46 -9.81 1.38
C ASN A 42 -9.20 -9.41 -0.08
N LYS A 43 -9.94 -10.01 -1.02
CA LYS A 43 -9.83 -9.64 -2.44
C LYS A 43 -10.27 -8.20 -2.67
N ILE A 44 -11.35 -7.78 -2.04
CA ILE A 44 -11.83 -6.40 -2.16
C ILE A 44 -10.77 -5.43 -1.65
N LEU A 45 -10.20 -5.73 -0.50
CA LEU A 45 -9.14 -4.90 0.10
C LEU A 45 -7.93 -4.80 -0.81
N LEU A 46 -7.43 -5.93 -1.31
CA LEU A 46 -6.25 -5.94 -2.17
C LEU A 46 -6.49 -5.23 -3.49
N SER A 47 -7.67 -5.41 -4.09
CA SER A 47 -8.04 -4.69 -5.31
C SER A 47 -8.05 -3.18 -5.10
N ALA A 48 -8.64 -2.74 -3.99
CA ALA A 48 -8.69 -1.31 -3.68
C ALA A 48 -7.30 -0.75 -3.44
N LEU A 49 -6.48 -1.45 -2.66
CA LEU A 49 -5.12 -1.02 -2.39
C LEU A 49 -4.30 -0.93 -3.68
N ASP A 50 -4.38 -1.95 -4.52
CA ASP A 50 -3.67 -1.98 -5.80
C ASP A 50 -4.07 -0.76 -6.65
N GLU A 51 -5.35 -0.44 -6.69
CA GLU A 51 -5.84 0.70 -7.44
C GLU A 51 -5.32 2.02 -6.88
N TYR A 52 -5.31 2.17 -5.56
CA TYR A 52 -4.74 3.36 -4.94
C TYR A 52 -3.24 3.49 -5.23
N LEU A 53 -2.51 2.38 -5.20
CA LEU A 53 -1.07 2.39 -5.47
C LEU A 53 -0.75 2.75 -6.92
N ARG A 54 -1.62 2.37 -7.85
CA ARG A 54 -1.42 2.69 -9.28
C ARG A 54 -1.51 4.17 -9.59
N LYS A 55 -2.11 4.96 -8.71
CA LYS A 55 -2.20 6.41 -8.89
C LYS A 55 -0.86 7.10 -8.59
N ASP A 56 0.08 6.37 -8.02
CA ASP A 56 1.40 6.89 -7.71
C ASP A 56 2.21 7.06 -9.00
N THR A 57 2.86 8.21 -9.16
CA THR A 57 3.77 8.43 -10.30
C THR A 57 5.06 7.63 -10.15
N THR A 58 5.43 7.29 -8.92
CA THR A 58 6.55 6.41 -8.66
C THR A 58 6.05 4.96 -8.73
N LYS A 59 6.84 4.08 -9.35
CA LYS A 59 6.46 2.69 -9.50
C LYS A 59 6.30 2.03 -8.13
N THR A 60 5.08 1.60 -7.84
CA THR A 60 4.70 0.99 -6.57
C THR A 60 3.94 -0.29 -6.85
N ARG A 61 4.30 -1.37 -6.20
CA ARG A 61 3.71 -2.68 -6.46
C ARG A 61 3.21 -3.32 -5.18
N LEU A 62 2.00 -3.87 -5.27
CA LEU A 62 1.49 -4.80 -4.28
C LEU A 62 2.11 -6.16 -4.56
N VAL A 63 2.82 -6.72 -3.60
CA VAL A 63 3.51 -8.01 -3.79
C VAL A 63 2.63 -9.15 -3.34
N ASP A 64 2.22 -9.16 -2.07
CA ASP A 64 1.45 -10.28 -1.54
C ASP A 64 0.80 -9.92 -0.21
N MET A 65 -0.15 -10.77 0.23
CA MET A 65 -0.76 -10.69 1.54
C MET A 65 -0.56 -12.04 2.25
N THR A 66 -0.09 -12.00 3.49
CA THR A 66 0.04 -13.21 4.29
C THR A 66 -1.31 -13.65 4.84
N ALA A 67 -1.37 -14.88 5.36
CA ALA A 67 -2.58 -15.43 5.96
C ALA A 67 -3.07 -14.62 7.15
N LEU A 68 -2.19 -13.84 7.79
CA LEU A 68 -2.53 -13.04 8.96
C LEU A 68 -2.87 -11.58 8.61
N GLY A 69 -2.98 -11.26 7.32
CA GLY A 69 -3.40 -9.93 6.90
C GLY A 69 -2.28 -8.93 6.72
N ILE A 70 -1.03 -9.37 6.76
CA ILE A 70 0.11 -8.49 6.51
C ILE A 70 0.35 -8.40 5.01
N VAL A 71 0.38 -7.17 4.49
CA VAL A 71 0.55 -6.91 3.06
C VAL A 71 1.94 -6.36 2.81
N GLU A 72 2.58 -6.89 1.79
CA GLU A 72 3.90 -6.43 1.36
C GLU A 72 3.76 -5.55 0.12
N ILE A 73 4.37 -4.37 0.18
CA ILE A 73 4.39 -3.40 -0.91
C ILE A 73 5.84 -3.05 -1.20
N THR A 74 6.20 -2.91 -2.47
CA THR A 74 7.49 -2.36 -2.84
C THR A 74 7.28 -1.06 -3.58
N ARG A 75 8.07 -0.05 -3.25
CA ARG A 75 8.04 1.24 -3.92
C ARG A 75 9.45 1.57 -4.38
N LYS A 76 9.58 1.90 -5.66
CA LYS A 76 10.88 2.16 -6.25
C LYS A 76 11.52 3.38 -5.61
N LYS A 77 12.81 3.26 -5.29
CA LYS A 77 13.57 4.39 -4.81
C LYS A 77 13.93 5.28 -6.00
N GLU A 78 13.54 6.54 -5.92
CA GLU A 78 13.90 7.52 -6.93
C GLU A 78 15.10 8.32 -6.46
N ARG A 79 16.03 8.54 -7.38
CA ARG A 79 17.20 9.35 -7.13
C ARG A 79 17.11 10.61 -7.99
N LYS A 80 17.38 11.75 -7.38
CA LYS A 80 17.46 12.97 -8.15
C LYS A 80 18.73 12.96 -9.02
N PRO A 81 18.67 13.52 -10.22
CA PRO A 81 19.87 13.71 -11.01
C PRO A 81 20.91 14.47 -10.24
N LEU A 82 22.19 14.18 -10.52
CA LEU A 82 23.30 14.83 -9.81
C LEU A 82 23.21 16.37 -9.92
N SER A 83 22.81 16.87 -11.06
CA SER A 83 22.65 18.31 -11.27
C SER A 83 21.70 18.97 -10.28
N GLU A 84 20.65 18.25 -9.85
CA GLU A 84 19.71 18.80 -8.87
C GLU A 84 20.30 18.82 -7.46
N TRP A 85 21.24 17.93 -7.18
CA TRP A 85 21.88 17.86 -5.88
C TRP A 85 22.92 18.97 -5.69
N LEU A 86 23.44 19.48 -6.79
CA LEU A 86 24.48 20.50 -6.78
C LEU A 86 23.91 21.91 -6.72
N LEU A 87 22.62 22.04 -6.88
CA LEU A 87 21.95 23.33 -6.79
C LEU A 87 21.62 23.66 -5.33
#